data_1918cbfe1c52007ca8cfe194738705bd
#
_entry.id   1918cbfe1c52007ca8cfe194738705bd
#
_cell.length_a   1.000
_cell.length_b   1.000
_cell.length_c   1.000
_cell.angle_alpha   90.00
_cell.angle_beta   90.00
_cell.angle_gamma   90.00
#
_symmetry.space_group_name_H-M   'P 1'
#
loop_
_entity.id
_entity.type
_entity.pdbx_description
1 polymer ?
#
loop_
_entity_poly.entity_id
_entity_poly.type
_entity_poly.pdbx_seq_one_letter_code
_entity_poly.pdbx_strand_id
1 'polypeptide(L)'
;MDVSSNKTFTLYCANCTGMESNCNYPNPVEITDVDALHCAASRDYVVAQFKHNYRNTANFVSANCLCKDCDNDHSDNPDEWVTPEDVRRAFPDVPLGIHYSRNHMKSKRGKAPRPKFHCILLTDEITDHEEYKRLAKLAHQVFPYFDTRAEDAAHFFFGTHQAQVELYPGTITLNECMDMYYPDAGSEDFWNIENP
;
A
#
# COMPACT_ATOMS: atom_id res chain seq x y z
N MET A 1 -8.42 -18.04 -26.33
CA MET A 1 -8.84 -17.42 -25.08
C MET A 1 -7.56 -17.06 -24.37
N ASP A 2 -7.14 -15.80 -24.46
CA ASP A 2 -6.00 -15.31 -23.67
C ASP A 2 -6.37 -15.44 -22.19
N VAL A 3 -5.64 -16.30 -21.50
CA VAL A 3 -5.67 -16.33 -20.04
C VAL A 3 -5.00 -15.04 -19.64
N SER A 4 -5.79 -14.02 -19.26
CA SER A 4 -5.30 -12.80 -18.63
C SER A 4 -4.41 -13.26 -17.47
N SER A 5 -3.09 -13.15 -17.62
CA SER A 5 -2.16 -13.46 -16.53
C SER A 5 -2.49 -12.48 -15.41
N ASN A 6 -2.86 -12.99 -14.24
CA ASN A 6 -3.01 -12.15 -13.06
C ASN A 6 -1.73 -11.32 -12.90
N LYS A 7 -1.89 -10.01 -12.91
CA LYS A 7 -0.77 -9.10 -12.65
C LYS A 7 -0.32 -9.27 -11.19
N THR A 8 0.98 -9.37 -10.95
CA THR A 8 1.60 -9.63 -9.64
C THR A 8 2.47 -8.47 -9.22
N PHE A 9 2.68 -8.32 -7.91
CA PHE A 9 3.60 -7.32 -7.36
C PHE A 9 4.61 -7.98 -6.41
N THR A 10 5.71 -7.29 -6.11
CA THR A 10 6.79 -7.81 -5.28
C THR A 10 6.95 -7.01 -4.00
N LEU A 11 7.02 -7.72 -2.87
CA LEU A 11 7.41 -7.16 -1.57
C LEU A 11 8.81 -7.62 -1.22
N TYR A 12 9.58 -6.76 -0.56
CA TYR A 12 10.94 -7.09 -0.09
C TYR A 12 10.91 -7.22 1.43
N CYS A 13 11.22 -8.42 1.92
CA CYS A 13 11.03 -8.76 3.33
C CYS A 13 12.35 -8.80 4.10
N ALA A 14 12.28 -8.37 5.35
CA ALA A 14 13.36 -8.53 6.33
C ALA A 14 13.48 -10.00 6.78
N ASN A 15 14.55 -10.29 7.54
CA ASN A 15 14.69 -11.56 8.28
C ASN A 15 14.11 -11.49 9.71
N CYS A 16 13.37 -10.42 10.01
CA CYS A 16 12.81 -10.14 11.33
C CYS A 16 11.36 -9.63 11.24
N THR A 17 10.69 -9.60 12.39
CA THR A 17 9.33 -9.06 12.55
C THR A 17 9.30 -8.11 13.74
N GLY A 18 8.81 -6.89 13.54
CA GLY A 18 8.63 -5.89 14.58
C GLY A 18 9.90 -5.13 14.98
N MET A 19 10.94 -5.11 14.14
CA MET A 19 12.22 -4.44 14.43
C MET A 19 12.34 -3.10 13.69
N GLU A 20 11.99 -2.01 14.34
CA GLU A 20 12.00 -0.65 13.77
C GLU A 20 13.39 -0.22 13.25
N SER A 21 14.46 -0.64 13.93
CA SER A 21 15.85 -0.30 13.55
C SER A 21 16.37 -1.08 12.35
N ASN A 22 15.63 -2.08 11.83
CA ASN A 22 16.09 -2.85 10.68
C ASN A 22 16.05 -2.01 9.40
N CYS A 23 17.14 -2.06 8.65
CA CYS A 23 17.23 -1.43 7.33
C CYS A 23 17.54 -2.45 6.21
N ASN A 24 17.63 -3.75 6.51
CA ASN A 24 18.00 -4.78 5.54
C ASN A 24 16.79 -5.63 5.13
N TYR A 25 16.49 -5.66 3.83
CA TYR A 25 15.32 -6.33 3.24
C TYR A 25 15.75 -7.21 2.05
N PRO A 26 16.43 -8.33 2.30
CA PRO A 26 17.10 -9.11 1.25
C PRO A 26 16.20 -10.14 0.54
N ASN A 27 14.95 -10.31 0.98
CA ASN A 27 14.10 -11.40 0.51
C ASN A 27 12.94 -10.87 -0.35
N PRO A 28 13.07 -10.86 -1.69
CA PRO A 28 11.94 -10.57 -2.56
C PRO A 28 10.91 -11.70 -2.48
N VAL A 29 9.63 -11.33 -2.42
CA VAL A 29 8.49 -12.25 -2.47
C VAL A 29 7.53 -11.71 -3.53
N GLU A 30 7.37 -12.44 -4.62
CA GLU A 30 6.35 -12.15 -5.61
C GLU A 30 4.99 -12.60 -5.08
N ILE A 31 4.02 -11.69 -5.09
CA ILE A 31 2.68 -11.95 -4.57
C ILE A 31 1.79 -12.45 -5.70
N THR A 32 1.70 -13.77 -5.81
CA THR A 32 0.89 -14.49 -6.81
C THR A 32 -0.44 -14.97 -6.24
N ASP A 33 -0.51 -15.13 -4.92
CA ASP A 33 -1.66 -15.64 -4.20
C ASP A 33 -1.69 -15.15 -2.74
N VAL A 34 -2.72 -15.52 -2.01
CA VAL A 34 -2.92 -15.10 -0.61
C VAL A 34 -1.86 -15.71 0.33
N ASP A 35 -1.34 -16.89 0.03
CA ASP A 35 -0.32 -17.55 0.86
C ASP A 35 1.03 -16.82 0.73
N ALA A 36 1.39 -16.39 -0.48
CA ALA A 36 2.57 -15.56 -0.71
C ALA A 36 2.46 -14.22 0.05
N LEU A 37 1.29 -13.56 0.00
CA LEU A 37 1.04 -12.34 0.75
C LEU A 37 1.12 -12.57 2.26
N HIS A 38 0.54 -13.65 2.78
CA HIS A 38 0.63 -14.02 4.19
C HIS A 38 2.09 -14.26 4.61
N CYS A 39 2.86 -14.96 3.80
CA CYS A 39 4.29 -15.19 4.05
C CYS A 39 5.08 -13.88 4.11
N ALA A 40 4.87 -12.97 3.16
CA ALA A 40 5.51 -11.66 3.14
C ALA A 40 5.11 -10.81 4.35
N ALA A 41 3.81 -10.68 4.62
CA ALA A 41 3.25 -9.88 5.72
C ALA A 41 3.58 -10.42 7.12
N SER A 42 4.07 -11.66 7.23
CA SER A 42 4.57 -12.23 8.48
C SER A 42 5.92 -11.66 8.92
N ARG A 43 6.62 -10.93 8.06
CA ARG A 43 7.91 -10.27 8.30
C ARG A 43 7.77 -8.77 8.05
N ASP A 44 8.67 -7.96 8.62
CA ASP A 44 8.74 -6.55 8.24
C ASP A 44 9.09 -6.45 6.76
N TYR A 45 8.45 -5.53 6.03
CA TYR A 45 8.62 -5.44 4.58
C TYR A 45 8.64 -3.99 4.07
N VAL A 46 9.16 -3.84 2.87
CA VAL A 46 9.10 -2.63 2.05
C VAL A 46 8.58 -2.99 0.66
N VAL A 47 8.12 -1.99 -0.08
CA VAL A 47 7.58 -2.16 -1.43
C VAL A 47 8.61 -1.98 -2.54
N ALA A 48 9.78 -1.45 -2.20
CA ALA A 48 10.81 -1.11 -3.16
C ALA A 48 12.06 -1.99 -3.01
N GLN A 49 12.73 -2.24 -4.13
CA GLN A 49 14.08 -2.74 -4.17
C GLN A 49 15.06 -1.61 -3.85
N PHE A 50 16.05 -1.91 -3.02
CA PHE A 50 17.12 -0.98 -2.67
C PHE A 50 18.49 -1.56 -3.02
N LYS A 51 19.44 -0.70 -3.42
CA LYS A 51 20.85 -1.10 -3.59
C LYS A 51 21.36 -1.75 -2.31
N HIS A 52 22.03 -2.89 -2.46
CA HIS A 52 22.57 -3.69 -1.35
C HIS A 52 21.51 -4.15 -0.34
N ASN A 53 20.24 -4.22 -0.74
CA ASN A 53 19.08 -4.51 0.11
C ASN A 53 18.93 -3.56 1.33
N TYR A 54 19.61 -2.42 1.30
CA TYR A 54 19.64 -1.47 2.40
C TYR A 54 18.63 -0.33 2.15
N ARG A 55 17.57 -0.32 2.97
CA ARG A 55 16.48 0.65 2.93
C ARG A 55 16.97 2.07 3.21
N ASN A 56 17.05 2.85 2.17
CA ASN A 56 17.35 4.28 2.20
C ASN A 56 16.88 4.89 0.89
N THR A 57 16.29 6.07 0.92
CA THR A 57 15.79 6.77 -0.29
C THR A 57 16.86 6.90 -1.38
N ALA A 58 18.10 7.20 -1.01
CA ALA A 58 19.22 7.31 -1.96
C ALA A 58 19.61 5.95 -2.61
N ASN A 59 19.15 4.84 -2.05
CA ASN A 59 19.40 3.49 -2.56
C ASN A 59 18.22 2.95 -3.39
N PHE A 60 17.17 3.72 -3.61
CA PHE A 60 16.01 3.28 -4.39
C PHE A 60 16.44 2.74 -5.76
N VAL A 61 15.89 1.61 -6.16
CA VAL A 61 16.11 0.97 -7.47
C VAL A 61 14.83 0.94 -8.26
N SER A 62 13.82 0.26 -7.76
CA SER A 62 12.50 0.19 -8.38
C SER A 62 11.42 -0.26 -7.40
N ALA A 63 10.17 -0.04 -7.77
CA ALA A 63 8.99 -0.60 -7.13
C ALA A 63 7.92 -0.91 -8.18
N ASN A 64 7.15 -1.97 -7.98
CA ASN A 64 5.97 -2.27 -8.81
C ASN A 64 4.68 -2.33 -7.98
N CYS A 65 4.68 -1.75 -6.81
CA CYS A 65 3.49 -1.53 -6.00
C CYS A 65 3.66 -0.32 -5.09
N LEU A 66 2.53 0.26 -4.71
CA LEU A 66 2.40 1.33 -3.73
C LEU A 66 1.74 0.76 -2.47
N CYS A 67 2.29 1.02 -1.30
CA CYS A 67 1.64 0.64 -0.05
C CYS A 67 1.27 1.86 0.78
N LYS A 68 0.03 1.91 1.25
CA LYS A 68 -0.52 3.00 2.05
C LYS A 68 -1.13 2.45 3.35
N ASP A 69 -1.02 3.22 4.42
CA ASP A 69 -1.69 2.94 5.69
C ASP A 69 -3.10 3.52 5.71
N CYS A 70 -4.05 2.73 6.22
CA CYS A 70 -5.40 3.17 6.53
C CYS A 70 -5.68 2.89 8.02
N ASP A 71 -5.60 3.93 8.84
CA ASP A 71 -5.68 3.81 10.31
C ASP A 71 -7.06 4.13 10.87
N ASN A 72 -8.01 4.64 10.05
CA ASN A 72 -9.33 5.12 10.47
C ASN A 72 -9.26 6.14 11.62
N ASP A 73 -8.21 6.96 11.63
CA ASP A 73 -7.99 7.95 12.69
C ASP A 73 -8.76 9.26 12.45
N HIS A 74 -9.48 9.38 11.32
CA HIS A 74 -10.28 10.54 10.93
C HIS A 74 -11.60 10.66 11.70
N SER A 75 -12.16 9.55 12.23
CA SER A 75 -13.40 9.58 13.01
C SER A 75 -13.40 8.56 14.15
N ASP A 76 -14.11 8.91 15.23
CA ASP A 76 -14.44 7.98 16.33
C ASP A 76 -15.79 7.26 16.12
N ASN A 77 -16.55 7.66 15.08
CA ASN A 77 -17.79 7.00 14.69
C ASN A 77 -17.53 5.78 13.81
N PRO A 78 -17.87 4.55 14.22
CA PRO A 78 -17.66 3.34 13.42
C PRO A 78 -18.32 3.36 12.03
N ASP A 79 -19.44 4.07 11.87
CA ASP A 79 -20.16 4.15 10.60
C ASP A 79 -19.41 4.98 9.54
N GLU A 80 -18.38 5.73 9.96
CA GLU A 80 -17.54 6.55 9.09
C GLU A 80 -16.20 5.88 8.77
N TRP A 81 -15.93 4.69 9.34
CA TRP A 81 -14.68 3.99 9.08
C TRP A 81 -14.68 3.37 7.68
N VAL A 82 -13.57 3.57 6.99
CA VAL A 82 -13.35 2.97 5.68
C VAL A 82 -12.88 1.52 5.81
N THR A 83 -13.21 0.76 4.80
CA THR A 83 -12.96 -0.69 4.69
C THR A 83 -12.12 -1.00 3.45
N PRO A 84 -11.57 -2.22 3.31
CA PRO A 84 -10.95 -2.64 2.05
C PRO A 84 -11.85 -2.50 0.82
N GLU A 85 -13.16 -2.67 0.99
CA GLU A 85 -14.12 -2.51 -0.12
C GLU A 85 -14.22 -1.05 -0.59
N ASP A 86 -14.07 -0.07 0.30
CA ASP A 86 -14.05 1.34 -0.07
C ASP A 86 -12.78 1.67 -0.89
N VAL A 87 -11.63 1.06 -0.54
CA VAL A 87 -10.40 1.16 -1.35
C VAL A 87 -10.61 0.56 -2.73
N ARG A 88 -11.25 -0.61 -2.83
CA ARG A 88 -11.56 -1.27 -4.11
C ARG A 88 -12.48 -0.43 -5.00
N ARG A 89 -13.44 0.28 -4.41
CA ARG A 89 -14.31 1.21 -5.16
C ARG A 89 -13.55 2.42 -5.67
N ALA A 90 -12.59 2.94 -4.87
CA ALA A 90 -11.75 4.06 -5.29
C ALA A 90 -10.76 3.66 -6.38
N PHE A 91 -10.27 2.42 -6.38
CA PHE A 91 -9.29 1.92 -7.37
C PHE A 91 -9.82 0.64 -8.05
N PRO A 92 -10.84 0.78 -8.92
CA PRO A 92 -11.48 -0.38 -9.54
C PRO A 92 -10.50 -1.15 -10.41
N ASP A 93 -10.61 -2.49 -10.33
CA ASP A 93 -9.84 -3.46 -11.12
C ASP A 93 -8.31 -3.41 -10.96
N VAL A 94 -7.81 -2.70 -9.93
CA VAL A 94 -6.40 -2.73 -9.54
C VAL A 94 -6.18 -3.91 -8.58
N PRO A 95 -5.20 -4.81 -8.82
CA PRO A 95 -4.81 -5.82 -7.84
C PRO A 95 -4.47 -5.18 -6.50
N LEU A 96 -5.14 -5.64 -5.44
CA LEU A 96 -5.04 -5.05 -4.10
C LEU A 96 -4.73 -6.13 -3.07
N GLY A 97 -3.59 -5.99 -2.39
CA GLY A 97 -3.27 -6.73 -1.19
C GLY A 97 -3.67 -5.93 0.06
N ILE A 98 -4.33 -6.59 1.01
CA ILE A 98 -4.61 -6.03 2.33
C ILE A 98 -3.81 -6.81 3.37
N HIS A 99 -3.12 -6.07 4.25
CA HIS A 99 -2.50 -6.62 5.44
C HIS A 99 -3.03 -5.88 6.66
N TYR A 100 -3.81 -6.56 7.49
CA TYR A 100 -4.31 -5.98 8.75
C TYR A 100 -3.16 -5.76 9.73
N SER A 101 -2.97 -4.51 10.16
CA SER A 101 -1.81 -4.12 10.94
C SER A 101 -1.80 -4.79 12.33
N ARG A 102 -0.63 -4.85 12.96
CA ARG A 102 -0.48 -5.35 14.35
C ARG A 102 -1.36 -4.62 15.39
N ASN A 103 -1.88 -3.43 15.05
CA ASN A 103 -2.77 -2.62 15.88
C ASN A 103 -4.25 -2.72 15.45
N HIS A 104 -4.59 -3.58 14.47
CA HIS A 104 -5.95 -3.80 14.03
C HIS A 104 -6.84 -4.22 15.20
N MET A 105 -7.99 -3.54 15.35
CA MET A 105 -8.98 -3.77 16.41
C MET A 105 -8.39 -3.75 17.84
N LYS A 106 -7.33 -2.95 18.05
CA LYS A 106 -6.74 -2.73 19.40
C LYS A 106 -6.86 -1.27 19.81
N SER A 107 -7.12 -1.04 21.11
CA SER A 107 -7.04 0.30 21.68
C SER A 107 -5.61 0.83 21.65
N LYS A 108 -5.43 2.06 21.18
CA LYS A 108 -4.12 2.71 21.11
C LYS A 108 -4.25 4.21 21.42
N ARG A 109 -3.41 4.71 22.32
CA ARG A 109 -3.34 6.14 22.68
C ARG A 109 -4.69 6.74 23.06
N GLY A 110 -5.52 5.99 23.80
CA GLY A 110 -6.84 6.44 24.26
C GLY A 110 -7.97 6.34 23.22
N LYS A 111 -7.67 5.94 21.97
CA LYS A 111 -8.68 5.69 20.94
C LYS A 111 -9.24 4.29 21.07
N ALA A 112 -10.54 4.13 20.76
CA ALA A 112 -11.22 2.85 20.72
C ALA A 112 -10.63 1.91 19.65
N PRO A 113 -10.80 0.58 19.80
CA PRO A 113 -10.44 -0.39 18.76
C PRO A 113 -11.11 -0.03 17.42
N ARG A 114 -10.31 -0.05 16.35
CA ARG A 114 -10.81 0.28 14.99
C ARG A 114 -10.04 -0.50 13.94
N PRO A 115 -10.61 -0.67 12.72
CA PRO A 115 -9.91 -1.31 11.61
C PRO A 115 -8.65 -0.52 11.25
N LYS A 116 -7.52 -1.22 11.14
CA LYS A 116 -6.24 -0.66 10.69
C LYS A 116 -5.57 -1.64 9.75
N PHE A 117 -5.26 -1.19 8.55
CA PHE A 117 -4.72 -2.06 7.51
C PHE A 117 -3.81 -1.31 6.55
N HIS A 118 -2.89 -2.03 5.95
CA HIS A 118 -2.05 -1.58 4.86
C HIS A 118 -2.71 -1.99 3.54
N CYS A 119 -2.74 -1.08 2.57
CA CYS A 119 -3.26 -1.29 1.21
C CYS A 119 -2.08 -1.34 0.25
N ILE A 120 -1.90 -2.46 -0.44
CA ILE A 120 -0.82 -2.68 -1.40
C ILE A 120 -1.44 -2.74 -2.79
N LEU A 121 -1.23 -1.68 -3.58
CA LEU A 121 -1.79 -1.49 -4.91
C LEU A 121 -0.72 -1.75 -5.96
N LEU A 122 -1.00 -2.61 -6.93
CA LEU A 122 -0.09 -2.85 -8.06
C LEU A 122 0.09 -1.56 -8.87
N THR A 123 1.34 -1.23 -9.23
CA THR A 123 1.69 -0.14 -10.14
C THR A 123 2.44 -0.67 -11.36
N ASP A 124 2.66 0.18 -12.36
CA ASP A 124 3.73 -0.06 -13.33
C ASP A 124 5.07 -0.12 -12.59
N GLU A 125 6.11 -0.67 -13.23
CA GLU A 125 7.44 -0.61 -12.65
C GLU A 125 7.94 0.84 -12.62
N ILE A 126 8.19 1.36 -11.43
CA ILE A 126 8.65 2.72 -11.18
C ILE A 126 10.13 2.65 -10.82
N THR A 127 10.99 3.32 -11.59
CA THR A 127 12.45 3.38 -11.37
C THR A 127 12.93 4.75 -10.91
N ASP A 128 12.03 5.74 -10.83
CA ASP A 128 12.29 7.08 -10.29
C ASP A 128 11.56 7.26 -8.97
N HIS A 129 12.30 7.59 -7.91
CA HIS A 129 11.75 7.82 -6.58
C HIS A 129 10.77 9.01 -6.52
N GLU A 130 11.00 10.07 -7.28
CA GLU A 130 10.08 11.22 -7.29
C GLU A 130 8.77 10.88 -8.03
N GLU A 131 8.82 10.02 -9.05
CA GLU A 131 7.62 9.48 -9.68
C GLU A 131 6.82 8.63 -8.69
N TYR A 132 7.48 7.78 -7.89
CA TYR A 132 6.83 7.03 -6.82
C TYR A 132 6.08 7.96 -5.86
N LYS A 133 6.72 9.00 -5.37
CA LYS A 133 6.11 9.98 -4.47
C LYS A 133 4.94 10.72 -5.11
N ARG A 134 5.08 11.07 -6.40
CA ARG A 134 4.00 11.70 -7.15
C ARG A 134 2.76 10.80 -7.21
N LEU A 135 2.93 9.53 -7.57
CA LEU A 135 1.83 8.57 -7.62
C LEU A 135 1.21 8.34 -6.23
N ALA A 136 2.04 8.26 -5.17
CA ALA A 136 1.57 8.14 -3.79
C ALA A 136 0.69 9.32 -3.35
N LYS A 137 1.02 10.54 -3.78
CA LYS A 137 0.22 11.75 -3.54
C LYS A 137 -1.09 11.72 -4.34
N LEU A 138 -1.05 11.33 -5.61
CA LEU A 138 -2.26 11.20 -6.42
C LEU A 138 -3.22 10.17 -5.83
N ALA A 139 -2.73 9.01 -5.39
CA ALA A 139 -3.55 8.01 -4.71
C ALA A 139 -4.18 8.56 -3.42
N HIS A 140 -3.45 9.40 -2.66
CA HIS A 140 -4.00 10.07 -1.48
C HIS A 140 -5.08 11.11 -1.85
N GLN A 141 -4.94 11.82 -2.96
CA GLN A 141 -5.97 12.75 -3.45
C GLN A 141 -7.28 12.03 -3.77
N VAL A 142 -7.19 10.87 -4.43
CA VAL A 142 -8.36 10.03 -4.77
C VAL A 142 -8.96 9.38 -3.53
N PHE A 143 -8.15 9.00 -2.56
CA PHE A 143 -8.59 8.36 -1.32
C PHE A 143 -7.95 9.04 -0.10
N PRO A 144 -8.54 10.14 0.41
CA PRO A 144 -7.96 10.99 1.46
C PRO A 144 -7.80 10.31 2.83
N TYR A 145 -8.31 9.12 3.00
CA TYR A 145 -8.19 8.32 4.23
C TYR A 145 -6.85 7.60 4.38
N PHE A 146 -5.99 7.64 3.36
CA PHE A 146 -4.62 7.14 3.47
C PHE A 146 -3.74 8.05 4.34
N ASP A 147 -2.88 7.45 5.15
CA ASP A 147 -1.87 8.20 5.92
C ASP A 147 -0.81 8.80 4.98
N THR A 148 -0.56 10.11 5.10
CA THR A 148 0.44 10.84 4.31
C THR A 148 1.89 10.45 4.66
N ARG A 149 2.13 9.85 5.84
CA ARG A 149 3.48 9.42 6.25
C ARG A 149 4.06 8.29 5.39
N ALA A 150 3.22 7.53 4.67
CA ALA A 150 3.63 6.45 3.79
C ALA A 150 3.75 6.88 2.31
N GLU A 151 4.30 8.07 2.05
CA GLU A 151 4.50 8.58 0.68
C GLU A 151 5.91 8.30 0.13
N ASP A 152 6.87 7.96 0.99
CA ASP A 152 8.23 7.62 0.60
C ASP A 152 8.38 6.11 0.40
N ALA A 153 8.99 5.68 -0.70
CA ALA A 153 9.24 4.26 -0.99
C ALA A 153 10.13 3.59 0.07
N ALA A 154 10.91 4.36 0.83
CA ALA A 154 11.68 3.88 1.96
C ALA A 154 10.85 3.73 3.25
N HIS A 155 9.55 4.02 3.22
CA HIS A 155 8.67 3.66 4.34
C HIS A 155 8.60 2.14 4.46
N PHE A 156 8.73 1.62 5.71
CA PHE A 156 8.60 0.18 5.96
C PHE A 156 7.33 -0.13 6.74
N PHE A 157 6.86 -1.34 6.58
CA PHE A 157 5.65 -1.83 7.22
C PHE A 157 6.02 -2.96 8.17
N PHE A 158 5.47 -2.91 9.39
CA PHE A 158 5.68 -3.98 10.35
C PHE A 158 4.90 -5.22 9.95
N GLY A 159 5.58 -6.35 9.94
CA GLY A 159 4.95 -7.65 9.83
C GLY A 159 4.20 -8.07 11.09
N THR A 160 3.43 -9.14 10.95
CA THR A 160 2.63 -9.72 12.03
C THR A 160 2.75 -11.25 11.98
N HIS A 161 3.24 -11.90 13.02
CA HIS A 161 3.50 -13.37 13.02
C HIS A 161 2.30 -14.24 12.61
N GLN A 162 1.09 -13.75 12.81
CA GLN A 162 -0.16 -14.36 12.33
C GLN A 162 -0.87 -13.32 11.46
N ALA A 163 -0.23 -12.95 10.34
CA ALA A 163 -0.73 -11.92 9.47
C ALA A 163 -2.14 -12.27 8.96
N GLN A 164 -3.10 -11.39 9.23
CA GLN A 164 -4.40 -11.46 8.56
C GLN A 164 -4.26 -10.67 7.26
N VAL A 165 -4.56 -11.32 6.13
CA VAL A 165 -4.41 -10.73 4.79
C VAL A 165 -5.60 -11.06 3.90
N GLU A 166 -5.82 -10.22 2.91
CA GLU A 166 -6.76 -10.45 1.81
C GLU A 166 -6.05 -10.08 0.50
N LEU A 167 -6.36 -10.77 -0.58
CA LEU A 167 -5.84 -10.49 -1.91
C LEU A 167 -7.00 -10.43 -2.91
N TYR A 168 -7.14 -9.29 -3.56
CA TYR A 168 -8.15 -9.05 -4.57
C TYR A 168 -7.49 -8.98 -5.95
N PRO A 169 -7.96 -9.78 -6.91
CA PRO A 169 -7.43 -9.75 -8.27
C PRO A 169 -7.85 -8.48 -8.99
N GLY A 170 -7.10 -8.12 -10.03
CA GLY A 170 -7.39 -7.04 -10.93
C GLY A 170 -6.60 -7.20 -12.22
N THR A 171 -6.91 -6.41 -13.23
CA THR A 171 -6.33 -6.52 -14.57
C THR A 171 -5.55 -5.28 -14.99
N ILE A 172 -5.68 -4.17 -14.29
CA ILE A 172 -5.00 -2.91 -14.59
C ILE A 172 -4.07 -2.50 -13.43
N THR A 173 -3.07 -1.67 -13.73
CA THR A 173 -2.21 -1.05 -12.71
C THR A 173 -2.88 0.19 -12.11
N LEU A 174 -2.35 0.66 -10.98
CA LEU A 174 -2.79 1.93 -10.41
C LEU A 174 -2.58 3.09 -11.39
N ASN A 175 -1.49 3.07 -12.18
CA ASN A 175 -1.21 4.08 -13.19
C ASN A 175 -2.32 4.09 -14.26
N GLU A 176 -2.66 2.92 -14.81
CA GLU A 176 -3.77 2.76 -15.76
C GLU A 176 -5.11 3.20 -15.15
N CYS A 177 -5.36 2.85 -13.88
CA CYS A 177 -6.58 3.26 -13.17
C CYS A 177 -6.66 4.78 -13.01
N MET A 178 -5.55 5.44 -12.64
CA MET A 178 -5.50 6.90 -12.53
C MET A 178 -5.81 7.58 -13.87
N ASP A 179 -5.18 7.11 -14.95
CA ASP A 179 -5.42 7.66 -16.30
C ASP A 179 -6.86 7.47 -16.78
N MET A 180 -7.48 6.33 -16.46
CA MET A 180 -8.84 5.99 -16.92
C MET A 180 -9.95 6.69 -16.13
N TYR A 181 -9.82 6.74 -14.81
CA TYR A 181 -10.91 7.19 -13.92
C TYR A 181 -10.66 8.54 -13.28
N TYR A 182 -9.39 8.99 -13.20
CA TYR A 182 -8.99 10.21 -12.51
C TYR A 182 -8.01 11.05 -13.34
N PRO A 183 -8.31 11.35 -14.64
CA PRO A 183 -7.38 12.04 -15.53
C PRO A 183 -6.99 13.43 -15.03
N ASP A 184 -7.84 14.07 -14.23
CA ASP A 184 -7.60 15.40 -13.66
C ASP A 184 -6.91 15.35 -12.28
N ALA A 185 -6.62 14.15 -11.74
CA ALA A 185 -5.92 14.03 -10.46
C ALA A 185 -4.56 14.72 -10.53
N GLY A 186 -4.27 15.58 -9.55
CA GLY A 186 -3.06 16.42 -9.53
C GLY A 186 -3.21 17.78 -10.20
N SER A 187 -4.33 18.09 -10.86
CA SER A 187 -4.64 19.45 -11.30
C SER A 187 -5.11 20.34 -10.12
N GLU A 188 -4.94 21.66 -10.23
CA GLU A 188 -5.45 22.59 -9.22
C GLU A 188 -6.98 22.51 -9.09
N ASP A 189 -7.68 22.17 -10.16
CA ASP A 189 -9.14 22.08 -10.20
C ASP A 189 -9.68 20.83 -9.47
N PHE A 190 -8.91 19.77 -9.37
CA PHE A 190 -9.32 18.53 -8.69
C PHE A 190 -9.64 18.75 -7.19
N TRP A 191 -8.92 19.66 -6.52
CA TRP A 191 -9.17 20.04 -5.12
C TRP A 191 -10.44 20.86 -4.88
N ASN A 192 -10.91 21.55 -5.91
CA ASN A 192 -12.07 22.44 -5.81
C ASN A 192 -13.41 21.72 -5.97
N ILE A 193 -13.41 20.48 -6.50
CA ILE A 193 -14.64 19.72 -6.78
C ILE A 193 -15.16 18.99 -5.53
N GLU A 194 -14.28 18.55 -4.61
CA GLU A 194 -14.65 17.73 -3.46
C GLU A 194 -14.66 18.48 -2.10
N ASN A 195 -14.21 19.74 -2.07
CA ASN A 195 -14.27 20.61 -0.89
C ASN A 195 -14.99 21.92 -1.21
N PRO A 196 -16.34 21.92 -1.36
CA PRO A 196 -17.11 23.15 -1.53
C PRO A 196 -17.17 24.00 -0.24
#